data_44afa3c37b96035771b05f367ac99c7a
#
_entry.id   44afa3c37b96035771b05f367ac99c7a
#
_cell.length_a   1.000
_cell.length_b   1.000
_cell.length_c   1.000
_cell.angle_alpha   90.00
_cell.angle_beta   90.00
_cell.angle_gamma   90.00
#
_symmetry.space_group_name_H-M   'P 1'
#
loop_
_entity.id
_entity.type
_entity.pdbx_description
1 polymer ?
#
loop_
_entity_poly.entity_id
_entity_poly.type
_entity_poly.pdbx_seq_one_letter_code
_entity_poly.pdbx_strand_id
1 'polypeptide(L)'
;MSVQTRSQLVASAATITSETAAGANTAARVGGLFDDLADTATLDRERGVANLYLDESKNFTPTQGQAVKLTTPLKSGLLTTYNFTRTTTAITYTGTTSAALRVSASMVFSQGNGNQIIIYIAKNGTVIPQSMTDITTGHNNGHSVTLEAILQGAVNDEFTIYINAVNDGGAITISALNFTVHTL
;
A
#
# COMPACT_ATOMS: atom_id res chain seq x y z
N MET A 1 -25.39 -12.01 2.92
CA MET A 1 -25.97 -10.63 2.98
C MET A 1 -25.29 -9.81 1.91
N SER A 2 -26.01 -8.96 1.19
CA SER A 2 -25.39 -8.11 0.16
C SER A 2 -25.03 -6.77 0.79
N VAL A 3 -23.78 -6.34 0.58
CA VAL A 3 -23.31 -5.03 1.02
C VAL A 3 -24.04 -3.94 0.24
N GLN A 4 -24.65 -3.00 0.94
CA GLN A 4 -25.35 -1.87 0.32
C GLN A 4 -24.42 -0.65 0.20
N THR A 5 -24.58 0.13 -0.87
CA THR A 5 -23.92 1.42 -0.98
C THR A 5 -24.53 2.41 0.02
N ARG A 6 -23.78 3.48 0.37
CA ARG A 6 -24.28 4.56 1.22
C ARG A 6 -25.60 5.15 0.70
N SER A 7 -25.73 5.31 -0.62
CA SER A 7 -26.96 5.82 -1.25
C SER A 7 -28.13 4.87 -1.04
N GLN A 8 -27.92 3.56 -1.12
CA GLN A 8 -28.96 2.55 -0.88
C GLN A 8 -29.39 2.53 0.59
N LEU A 9 -28.44 2.66 1.54
CA LEU A 9 -28.77 2.76 2.97
C LEU A 9 -29.58 4.00 3.31
N VAL A 10 -29.21 5.17 2.75
CA VAL A 10 -29.95 6.42 2.92
C VAL A 10 -31.37 6.27 2.36
N ALA A 11 -31.53 5.66 1.19
CA ALA A 11 -32.84 5.42 0.59
C ALA A 11 -33.70 4.47 1.45
N SER A 12 -33.11 3.39 1.98
CA SER A 12 -33.77 2.44 2.88
C SER A 12 -34.23 3.12 4.18
N ALA A 13 -33.35 3.94 4.78
CA ALA A 13 -33.68 4.71 5.98
C ALA A 13 -34.81 5.72 5.72
N ALA A 14 -34.78 6.46 4.60
CA ALA A 14 -35.81 7.39 4.21
C ALA A 14 -37.18 6.69 4.01
N THR A 15 -37.20 5.51 3.43
CA THR A 15 -38.42 4.72 3.29
C THR A 15 -39.00 4.30 4.64
N ILE A 16 -38.16 3.84 5.58
CA ILE A 16 -38.62 3.48 6.94
C ILE A 16 -39.18 4.70 7.68
N THR A 17 -38.54 5.85 7.57
CA THR A 17 -39.02 7.09 8.26
C THR A 17 -40.26 7.67 7.64
N SER A 18 -40.55 7.46 6.37
CA SER A 18 -41.74 7.97 5.69
C SER A 18 -43.01 7.10 5.86
N GLU A 19 -42.85 5.88 6.37
CA GLU A 19 -43.97 4.97 6.55
C GLU A 19 -44.77 5.29 7.79
N THR A 20 -46.07 5.60 7.59
CA THR A 20 -47.01 5.93 8.66
C THR A 20 -48.01 4.81 8.97
N ALA A 21 -48.03 3.73 8.15
CA ALA A 21 -48.94 2.61 8.37
C ALA A 21 -48.56 1.79 9.62
N ALA A 22 -49.52 1.42 10.42
CA ALA A 22 -49.29 0.57 11.61
C ALA A 22 -48.65 -0.77 11.21
N GLY A 23 -47.51 -1.09 11.84
CA GLY A 23 -46.78 -2.32 11.57
C GLY A 23 -45.89 -2.28 10.32
N ALA A 24 -45.78 -1.15 9.60
CA ALA A 24 -44.90 -1.01 8.44
C ALA A 24 -43.40 -1.18 8.81
N ASN A 25 -43.02 -0.63 9.97
CA ASN A 25 -41.68 -0.77 10.51
C ASN A 25 -41.56 -2.00 11.43
N THR A 26 -41.46 -3.18 10.84
CA THR A 26 -41.29 -4.44 11.60
C THR A 26 -39.87 -4.53 12.21
N ALA A 27 -39.73 -5.29 13.30
CA ALA A 27 -38.42 -5.56 13.90
C ALA A 27 -37.43 -6.19 12.90
N ALA A 28 -37.89 -7.06 12.01
CA ALA A 28 -37.06 -7.66 10.96
C ALA A 28 -36.54 -6.60 9.96
N ARG A 29 -37.35 -5.62 9.60
CA ARG A 29 -36.98 -4.57 8.65
C ARG A 29 -35.99 -3.56 9.25
N VAL A 30 -36.25 -3.17 10.51
CA VAL A 30 -35.33 -2.28 11.27
C VAL A 30 -34.02 -3.04 11.56
N GLY A 31 -34.09 -4.31 11.94
CA GLY A 31 -32.92 -5.17 12.14
C GLY A 31 -32.07 -5.28 10.88
N GLY A 32 -32.70 -5.52 9.71
CA GLY A 32 -31.98 -5.56 8.44
C GLY A 32 -31.24 -4.26 8.10
N LEU A 33 -31.81 -3.09 8.43
CA LEU A 33 -31.14 -1.79 8.24
C LEU A 33 -29.91 -1.66 9.16
N PHE A 34 -29.97 -2.14 10.39
CA PHE A 34 -28.82 -2.13 11.30
C PHE A 34 -27.73 -3.10 10.84
N ASP A 35 -28.08 -4.28 10.32
CA ASP A 35 -27.13 -5.23 9.76
C ASP A 35 -26.43 -4.64 8.53
N ASP A 36 -27.16 -4.02 7.61
CA ASP A 36 -26.60 -3.35 6.43
C ASP A 36 -25.71 -2.14 6.82
N LEU A 37 -26.09 -1.39 7.86
CA LEU A 37 -25.28 -0.31 8.38
C LEU A 37 -23.98 -0.81 9.04
N ALA A 38 -24.06 -1.92 9.79
CA ALA A 38 -22.91 -2.55 10.39
C ALA A 38 -21.94 -3.07 9.34
N ASP A 39 -22.44 -3.71 8.28
CA ASP A 39 -21.65 -4.18 7.14
C ASP A 39 -20.97 -3.02 6.41
N THR A 40 -21.70 -1.91 6.20
CA THR A 40 -21.12 -0.70 5.56
C THR A 40 -20.06 -0.04 6.46
N ALA A 41 -20.29 0.03 7.76
CA ALA A 41 -19.32 0.56 8.71
C ALA A 41 -18.05 -0.32 8.79
N THR A 42 -18.19 -1.63 8.58
CA THR A 42 -17.07 -2.56 8.48
C THR A 42 -16.24 -2.28 7.23
N LEU A 43 -16.89 -2.00 6.10
CA LEU A 43 -16.19 -1.63 4.86
C LEU A 43 -15.43 -0.30 4.97
N ASP A 44 -15.98 0.71 5.67
CA ASP A 44 -15.25 1.95 5.93
C ASP A 44 -14.06 1.73 6.88
N ARG A 45 -14.09 0.71 7.74
CA ARG A 45 -12.94 0.27 8.54
C ARG A 45 -11.88 -0.46 7.72
N GLU A 46 -12.21 -0.95 6.54
CA GLU A 46 -11.25 -1.60 5.64
C GLU A 46 -10.28 -0.63 4.95
N ARG A 47 -10.43 0.68 5.16
CA ARG A 47 -9.45 1.68 4.73
C ARG A 47 -8.24 1.66 5.67
N GLY A 48 -7.31 0.79 5.37
CA GLY A 48 -6.05 0.68 6.10
C GLY A 48 -4.91 1.43 5.40
N VAL A 49 -3.93 1.83 6.20
CA VAL A 49 -2.63 2.30 5.72
C VAL A 49 -1.52 1.64 6.52
N ALA A 50 -0.48 1.20 5.84
CA ALA A 50 0.76 0.74 6.45
C ALA A 50 1.94 1.51 5.88
N ASN A 51 2.87 1.88 6.74
CA ASN A 51 4.05 2.64 6.36
C ASN A 51 5.31 2.04 6.97
N LEU A 52 6.38 1.99 6.18
CA LEU A 52 7.74 1.71 6.58
C LEU A 52 8.62 2.90 6.19
N TYR A 53 9.59 3.26 7.03
CA TYR A 53 10.50 4.36 6.74
C TYR A 53 11.92 4.06 7.21
N LEU A 54 12.87 4.80 6.65
CA LEU A 54 14.26 4.77 7.06
C LEU A 54 14.52 5.99 7.98
N ASP A 55 15.03 5.76 9.17
CA ASP A 55 15.32 6.81 10.17
C ASP A 55 16.78 7.28 10.16
N GLU A 56 17.67 6.50 9.55
CA GLU A 56 19.09 6.84 9.38
C GLU A 56 19.62 6.27 8.08
N SER A 57 20.65 6.91 7.52
CA SER A 57 21.29 6.43 6.28
C SER A 57 21.82 5.02 6.41
N LYS A 58 21.55 4.18 5.42
CA LYS A 58 21.98 2.78 5.35
C LYS A 58 22.57 2.47 3.98
N ASN A 59 23.55 1.59 3.96
CA ASN A 59 24.08 1.04 2.73
C ASN A 59 23.33 -0.22 2.32
N PHE A 60 23.08 -0.35 1.03
CA PHE A 60 22.54 -1.52 0.38
C PHE A 60 23.44 -1.89 -0.80
N THR A 61 23.84 -3.14 -0.91
CA THR A 61 24.69 -3.63 -2.00
C THR A 61 23.88 -4.55 -2.90
N PRO A 62 23.41 -4.06 -4.07
CA PRO A 62 22.68 -4.89 -5.03
C PRO A 62 23.59 -5.84 -5.78
N THR A 63 23.02 -6.84 -6.42
CA THR A 63 23.71 -7.65 -7.43
C THR A 63 23.63 -6.91 -8.77
N GLN A 64 24.78 -6.68 -9.43
CA GLN A 64 24.82 -6.01 -10.72
C GLN A 64 23.94 -6.70 -11.76
N GLY A 65 23.15 -5.91 -12.49
CA GLY A 65 22.29 -6.36 -13.57
C GLY A 65 21.05 -7.15 -13.12
N GLN A 66 20.79 -7.27 -11.82
CA GLN A 66 19.65 -8.00 -11.28
C GLN A 66 18.78 -7.12 -10.40
N ALA A 67 17.47 -7.25 -10.54
CA ALA A 67 16.54 -6.64 -9.60
C ALA A 67 16.52 -7.49 -8.32
N VAL A 68 16.99 -6.93 -7.20
CA VAL A 68 17.05 -7.60 -5.90
C VAL A 68 16.23 -6.86 -4.87
N LYS A 69 15.59 -7.62 -3.97
CA LYS A 69 14.81 -7.09 -2.86
C LYS A 69 15.67 -6.21 -1.96
N LEU A 70 15.19 -5.03 -1.61
CA LEU A 70 15.82 -4.20 -0.59
C LEU A 70 15.73 -4.89 0.77
N THR A 71 16.88 -5.29 1.30
CA THR A 71 16.99 -6.01 2.59
C THR A 71 17.33 -5.10 3.76
N THR A 72 17.54 -3.81 3.49
CA THR A 72 17.80 -2.82 4.55
C THR A 72 16.62 -2.76 5.50
N PRO A 73 16.84 -2.99 6.83
CA PRO A 73 15.76 -2.94 7.80
C PRO A 73 15.17 -1.53 7.91
N LEU A 74 13.86 -1.43 7.75
CA LEU A 74 13.07 -0.22 7.87
C LEU A 74 12.34 -0.18 9.20
N LYS A 75 12.05 0.99 9.70
CA LYS A 75 11.21 1.20 10.87
C LYS A 75 9.75 1.31 10.50
N SER A 76 8.93 0.90 11.45
CA SER A 76 7.48 1.01 11.35
C SER A 76 7.04 2.44 11.63
N GLY A 77 6.42 3.08 10.66
CA GLY A 77 5.79 4.39 10.82
C GLY A 77 4.39 4.32 11.43
N LEU A 78 3.61 5.38 11.24
CA LEU A 78 2.23 5.46 11.71
C LEU A 78 1.40 4.29 11.17
N LEU A 79 0.53 3.75 12.01
CA LEU A 79 -0.34 2.62 11.72
C LEU A 79 -1.80 2.95 11.98
N THR A 80 -2.60 2.85 10.95
CA THR A 80 -3.95 2.27 11.10
C THR A 80 -3.84 0.84 10.56
N THR A 81 -3.71 -0.13 11.45
CA THR A 81 -3.35 -1.53 11.15
C THR A 81 -4.51 -2.38 10.68
N TYR A 82 -5.60 -1.81 10.25
CA TYR A 82 -6.63 -2.59 9.63
C TYR A 82 -6.13 -3.03 8.25
N ASN A 83 -6.16 -4.33 8.01
CA ASN A 83 -5.85 -4.97 6.73
C ASN A 83 -4.38 -4.98 6.29
N PHE A 84 -3.43 -4.64 7.17
CA PHE A 84 -2.01 -4.76 6.85
C PHE A 84 -1.20 -5.31 8.01
N THR A 85 -0.20 -6.12 7.68
CA THR A 85 0.91 -6.49 8.58
C THR A 85 2.22 -6.04 7.96
N ARG A 86 3.29 -5.99 8.76
CA ARG A 86 4.60 -5.50 8.32
C ARG A 86 5.72 -6.35 8.88
N THR A 87 6.74 -6.50 8.08
CA THR A 87 8.09 -6.85 8.52
C THR A 87 8.98 -5.61 8.44
N THR A 88 10.28 -5.75 8.65
CA THR A 88 11.25 -4.66 8.46
C THR A 88 11.52 -4.33 6.98
N THR A 89 11.04 -5.12 6.03
CA THR A 89 11.33 -4.96 4.59
C THR A 89 10.11 -5.09 3.70
N ALA A 90 8.94 -5.36 4.26
CA ALA A 90 7.74 -5.65 3.50
C ALA A 90 6.46 -5.19 4.22
N ILE A 91 5.44 -4.89 3.43
CA ILE A 91 4.07 -4.66 3.87
C ILE A 91 3.19 -5.73 3.23
N THR A 92 2.41 -6.45 4.03
CA THR A 92 1.49 -7.50 3.56
C THR A 92 0.05 -7.04 3.74
N TYR A 93 -0.75 -7.19 2.70
CA TYR A 93 -2.18 -6.95 2.77
C TYR A 93 -2.88 -8.16 3.43
N THR A 94 -3.63 -7.92 4.50
CA THR A 94 -4.33 -8.94 5.31
C THR A 94 -5.84 -8.72 5.38
N GLY A 95 -6.40 -7.90 4.47
CA GLY A 95 -7.85 -7.69 4.39
C GLY A 95 -8.62 -8.98 4.13
N THR A 96 -9.91 -8.95 4.36
CA THR A 96 -10.79 -10.12 4.21
C THR A 96 -11.12 -10.43 2.76
N THR A 97 -11.03 -9.45 1.89
CA THR A 97 -11.31 -9.54 0.45
C THR A 97 -10.23 -8.84 -0.36
N SER A 98 -10.19 -9.06 -1.66
CA SER A 98 -9.30 -8.29 -2.53
C SER A 98 -9.76 -6.83 -2.63
N ALA A 99 -8.80 -5.90 -2.63
CA ALA A 99 -9.06 -4.47 -2.66
C ALA A 99 -8.17 -3.73 -3.67
N ALA A 100 -8.62 -2.58 -4.13
CA ALA A 100 -7.76 -1.66 -4.86
C ALA A 100 -6.77 -1.03 -3.88
N LEU A 101 -5.49 -1.16 -4.18
CA LEU A 101 -4.39 -0.65 -3.34
C LEU A 101 -3.59 0.39 -4.11
N ARG A 102 -3.20 1.44 -3.39
CA ARG A 102 -2.14 2.35 -3.81
C ARG A 102 -0.88 2.00 -3.04
N VAL A 103 0.16 1.66 -3.77
CA VAL A 103 1.50 1.38 -3.24
C VAL A 103 2.43 2.49 -3.70
N SER A 104 3.09 3.17 -2.78
CA SER A 104 3.98 4.29 -3.08
C SER A 104 5.27 4.23 -2.27
N ALA A 105 6.36 4.69 -2.88
CA ALA A 105 7.63 4.85 -2.19
C ALA A 105 8.28 6.16 -2.62
N SER A 106 8.87 6.88 -1.66
CA SER A 106 9.80 7.96 -1.93
C SER A 106 11.15 7.61 -1.33
N MET A 107 12.22 7.80 -2.08
CA MET A 107 13.56 7.43 -1.65
C MET A 107 14.57 8.50 -2.06
N VAL A 108 15.52 8.78 -1.17
CA VAL A 108 16.72 9.56 -1.46
C VAL A 108 17.92 8.65 -1.33
N PHE A 109 18.73 8.58 -2.36
CA PHE A 109 19.91 7.71 -2.38
C PHE A 109 21.07 8.36 -3.15
N SER A 110 22.28 7.85 -2.95
CA SER A 110 23.48 8.20 -3.71
C SER A 110 24.30 6.95 -4.02
N GLN A 111 24.97 6.99 -5.17
CA GLN A 111 25.96 5.99 -5.62
C GLN A 111 26.99 6.69 -6.49
N GLY A 112 28.09 6.00 -6.82
CA GLY A 112 29.13 6.52 -7.70
C GLY A 112 28.60 7.06 -9.03
N ASN A 113 29.41 7.90 -9.68
CA ASN A 113 29.04 8.64 -10.88
C ASN A 113 28.83 7.71 -12.10
N GLY A 114 27.79 8.00 -12.90
CA GLY A 114 27.50 7.30 -14.15
C GLY A 114 26.82 5.94 -14.00
N ASN A 115 26.42 5.56 -12.80
CA ASN A 115 25.73 4.30 -12.58
C ASN A 115 24.24 4.43 -12.87
N GLN A 116 23.69 3.43 -13.56
CA GLN A 116 22.26 3.34 -13.83
C GLN A 116 21.58 2.50 -12.76
N ILE A 117 20.62 3.09 -12.08
CA ILE A 117 19.84 2.47 -11.00
C ILE A 117 18.38 2.44 -11.40
N ILE A 118 17.78 1.26 -11.40
CA ILE A 118 16.35 1.08 -11.63
C ILE A 118 15.69 0.62 -10.33
N ILE A 119 14.63 1.30 -9.94
CA ILE A 119 13.92 1.02 -8.69
C ILE A 119 12.49 0.63 -9.04
N TYR A 120 11.98 -0.39 -8.35
CA TYR A 120 10.65 -0.94 -8.55
C TYR A 120 9.92 -1.14 -7.24
N ILE A 121 8.60 -1.09 -7.29
CA ILE A 121 7.74 -1.78 -6.35
C ILE A 121 7.56 -3.22 -6.87
N ALA A 122 7.61 -4.19 -5.97
CA ALA A 122 7.34 -5.58 -6.29
C ALA A 122 6.17 -6.12 -5.47
N LYS A 123 5.40 -7.03 -6.07
CA LYS A 123 4.31 -7.78 -5.45
C LYS A 123 4.67 -9.27 -5.46
N ASN A 124 4.70 -9.91 -4.29
CA ASN A 124 5.05 -11.32 -4.12
C ASN A 124 6.38 -11.70 -4.81
N GLY A 125 7.38 -10.83 -4.69
CA GLY A 125 8.70 -11.04 -5.29
C GLY A 125 8.79 -10.73 -6.80
N THR A 126 7.69 -10.38 -7.46
CA THR A 126 7.65 -10.00 -8.87
C THR A 126 7.57 -8.49 -9.00
N VAL A 127 8.51 -7.88 -9.73
CA VAL A 127 8.53 -6.43 -9.99
C VAL A 127 7.29 -5.99 -10.78
N ILE A 128 6.76 -4.82 -10.42
CA ILE A 128 5.62 -4.20 -11.09
C ILE A 128 6.19 -3.20 -12.11
N PRO A 129 6.15 -3.48 -13.44
CA PRO A 129 6.79 -2.64 -14.44
C PRO A 129 6.30 -1.18 -14.43
N GLN A 130 5.02 -0.94 -14.12
CA GLN A 130 4.42 0.39 -14.09
C GLN A 130 5.00 1.29 -12.98
N SER A 131 5.66 0.70 -11.95
CA SER A 131 6.30 1.44 -10.88
C SER A 131 7.77 1.75 -11.15
N MET A 132 8.29 1.36 -12.31
CA MET A 132 9.71 1.49 -12.65
C MET A 132 10.15 2.96 -12.70
N THR A 133 11.25 3.25 -12.02
CA THR A 133 11.97 4.52 -12.19
C THR A 133 13.44 4.23 -12.47
N ASP A 134 13.95 4.76 -13.59
CA ASP A 134 15.32 4.60 -14.06
C ASP A 134 16.08 5.92 -13.88
N ILE A 135 17.25 5.86 -13.24
CA ILE A 135 18.07 7.03 -12.91
C ILE A 135 19.53 6.74 -13.24
N THR A 136 20.17 7.66 -13.93
CA THR A 136 21.63 7.71 -14.05
C THR A 136 22.19 8.59 -12.96
N THR A 137 23.04 8.04 -12.09
CA THR A 137 23.63 8.78 -10.97
C THR A 137 24.71 9.75 -11.46
N GLY A 138 24.71 10.95 -10.89
CA GLY A 138 25.77 11.95 -11.09
C GLY A 138 26.64 12.07 -9.83
N HIS A 139 27.82 12.59 -9.98
CA HIS A 139 28.87 12.82 -8.98
C HIS A 139 28.40 12.88 -7.52
N ASN A 140 28.31 11.74 -6.83
CA ASN A 140 27.97 11.62 -5.39
C ASN A 140 26.81 12.50 -4.89
N ASN A 141 25.96 12.99 -5.79
CA ASN A 141 24.80 13.79 -5.46
C ASN A 141 23.65 12.86 -5.02
N GLY A 142 22.89 13.32 -4.02
CA GLY A 142 21.66 12.65 -3.65
C GLY A 142 20.62 12.72 -4.78
N HIS A 143 20.04 11.58 -5.13
CA HIS A 143 18.94 11.46 -6.08
C HIS A 143 17.65 11.20 -5.31
N SER A 144 16.61 11.94 -5.65
CA SER A 144 15.28 11.73 -5.09
C SER A 144 14.36 11.08 -6.12
N VAL A 145 13.67 10.04 -5.71
CA VAL A 145 12.71 9.32 -6.56
C VAL A 145 11.39 9.12 -5.85
N THR A 146 10.33 9.09 -6.64
CA THR A 146 9.00 8.68 -6.19
C THR A 146 8.48 7.60 -7.12
N LEU A 147 7.99 6.53 -6.54
CA LEU A 147 7.40 5.39 -7.21
C LEU A 147 5.94 5.27 -6.79
N GLU A 148 5.08 4.90 -7.71
CA GLU A 148 3.68 4.63 -7.40
C GLU A 148 3.14 3.53 -8.29
N ALA A 149 2.28 2.69 -7.71
CA ALA A 149 1.45 1.74 -8.44
C ALA A 149 0.06 1.68 -7.81
N ILE A 150 -0.97 1.68 -8.65
CA ILE A 150 -2.34 1.36 -8.26
C ILE A 150 -2.66 -0.01 -8.84
N LEU A 151 -3.06 -0.94 -7.99
CA LEU A 151 -3.27 -2.33 -8.39
C LEU A 151 -4.30 -3.03 -7.51
N GLN A 152 -4.79 -4.18 -7.99
CA GLN A 152 -5.61 -5.07 -7.19
C GLN A 152 -4.71 -5.90 -6.26
N GLY A 153 -4.91 -5.73 -4.94
CA GLY A 153 -4.30 -6.57 -3.92
C GLY A 153 -5.21 -7.73 -3.55
N ALA A 154 -4.67 -8.92 -3.48
CA ALA A 154 -5.32 -10.09 -2.89
C ALA A 154 -4.84 -10.27 -1.44
N VAL A 155 -5.61 -11.02 -0.65
CA VAL A 155 -5.22 -11.36 0.73
C VAL A 155 -3.87 -12.07 0.74
N ASN A 156 -2.97 -11.64 1.62
CA ASN A 156 -1.58 -12.08 1.75
C ASN A 156 -0.64 -11.63 0.63
N ASP A 157 -1.02 -10.71 -0.25
CA ASP A 157 -0.07 -10.08 -1.16
C ASP A 157 0.97 -9.26 -0.38
N GLU A 158 2.25 -9.56 -0.61
CA GLU A 158 3.40 -8.87 -0.04
C GLU A 158 3.92 -7.80 -1.00
N PHE A 159 4.14 -6.59 -0.50
CA PHE A 159 4.72 -5.47 -1.24
C PHE A 159 6.10 -5.12 -0.68
N THR A 160 7.05 -4.94 -1.60
CA THR A 160 8.46 -4.69 -1.27
C THR A 160 9.07 -3.75 -2.30
N ILE A 161 10.26 -3.22 -2.01
CA ILE A 161 11.06 -2.43 -2.95
C ILE A 161 12.17 -3.32 -3.52
N TYR A 162 12.38 -3.24 -4.83
CA TYR A 162 13.46 -3.90 -5.55
C TYR A 162 14.35 -2.85 -6.21
N ILE A 163 15.64 -3.10 -6.23
CA ILE A 163 16.65 -2.22 -6.84
C ILE A 163 17.51 -3.05 -7.78
N ASN A 164 17.73 -2.53 -8.99
CA ASN A 164 18.66 -3.07 -9.97
C ASN A 164 19.74 -2.03 -10.24
N ALA A 165 20.98 -2.35 -9.90
CA ALA A 165 22.16 -1.59 -10.30
C ALA A 165 22.67 -2.17 -11.63
N VAL A 166 22.43 -1.48 -12.74
CA VAL A 166 22.65 -2.03 -14.09
C VAL A 166 24.13 -2.16 -14.40
N ASN A 167 24.91 -1.13 -14.11
CA ASN A 167 26.30 -1.02 -14.54
C ASN A 167 27.31 -1.34 -13.44
N ASP A 168 26.92 -1.22 -12.16
CA ASP A 168 27.82 -1.38 -11.03
C ASP A 168 27.05 -1.90 -9.81
N GLY A 169 27.51 -3.03 -9.27
CA GLY A 169 26.99 -3.65 -8.04
C GLY A 169 27.54 -3.00 -6.76
N GLY A 170 28.16 -1.83 -6.84
CA GLY A 170 28.67 -1.09 -5.69
C GLY A 170 27.57 -0.67 -4.70
N ALA A 171 27.98 -0.33 -3.47
CA ALA A 171 27.04 0.05 -2.42
C ALA A 171 26.26 1.33 -2.79
N ILE A 172 24.97 1.28 -2.60
CA ILE A 172 24.03 2.41 -2.68
C ILE A 172 23.82 2.90 -1.26
N THR A 173 24.07 4.17 -0.99
CA THR A 173 23.72 4.81 0.28
C THR A 173 22.30 5.35 0.19
N ILE A 174 21.38 4.77 0.95
CA ILE A 174 19.99 5.23 1.06
C ILE A 174 19.93 6.15 2.27
N SER A 175 19.63 7.43 2.07
CA SER A 175 19.59 8.45 3.13
C SER A 175 18.20 8.74 3.64
N ALA A 176 17.18 8.45 2.83
CA ALA A 176 15.78 8.52 3.25
C ALA A 176 14.94 7.52 2.43
N LEU A 177 13.96 6.92 3.07
CA LEU A 177 12.96 6.08 2.42
C LEU A 177 11.65 6.17 3.19
N ASN A 178 10.56 6.32 2.45
CA ASN A 178 9.20 6.20 2.96
C ASN A 178 8.43 5.28 2.01
N PHE A 179 7.93 4.16 2.52
CA PHE A 179 7.20 3.16 1.75
C PHE A 179 5.82 2.95 2.36
N THR A 180 4.78 3.15 1.59
CA THR A 180 3.39 3.15 2.06
C THR A 180 2.51 2.30 1.17
N VAL A 181 1.63 1.53 1.78
CA VAL A 181 0.52 0.83 1.12
C VAL A 181 -0.77 1.24 1.80
N HIS A 182 -1.77 1.63 1.01
CA HIS A 182 -3.10 1.92 1.54
C HIS A 182 -4.21 1.42 0.60
N THR A 183 -5.37 1.12 1.17
CA THR A 183 -6.59 0.83 0.42
C THR A 183 -7.19 2.11 -0.15
N LEU A 184 -7.76 2.04 -1.35
CA LEU A 184 -8.41 3.17 -2.03
C LEU A 184 -9.90 3.23 -1.73
#